data_34a0d19bb9bfb3aabd73b3cb446b8272
#
_entry.id   34a0d19bb9bfb3aabd73b3cb446b8272
#
_cell.length_a   1.000
_cell.length_b   1.000
_cell.length_c   1.000
_cell.angle_alpha   90.00
_cell.angle_beta   90.00
_cell.angle_gamma   90.00
#
_symmetry.space_group_name_H-M   'P 1'
#
loop_
_entity.id
_entity.type
_entity.pdbx_description
1 polymer ?
#
loop_
_entity_poly.entity_id
_entity_poly.type
_entity_poly.pdbx_seq_one_letter_code
_entity_poly.pdbx_strand_id
1 'polypeptide(L)'
;MVLILVALAVLAFFYIKGKVFGHISVFEPAGGIDRVQGEKVAAKKPILRFALVADSENDNDLLVKALDQAKGSGVNFVIGLGDWSSIGTVDQLTSVKQVFDKSGLTYYLTSGDHDLWDSRNRGDDALTNYKQIFGQPSRDFEENEVQFVIVDNSDIYKGISPEEWQEVNSKLKSQKAKLTFVFAHKTPFHPQSGHVMGEDNAEVAKQAKQFMDLMESSKADGFFSGDLHFFAEYKSPSGNVKITTVGAVDSDRNFQGPRFATVTVYNDYSWEVNDVEIR
;
A
#
# COMPACT_ATOMS: atom_id res chain seq x y z
N MET A 1 0.40 57.09 6.49
CA MET A 1 0.14 56.78 7.93
C MET A 1 0.26 55.29 8.25
N VAL A 2 -0.09 54.37 7.39
CA VAL A 2 -0.01 52.89 7.63
C VAL A 2 1.43 52.38 7.67
N LEU A 3 2.35 52.91 6.83
CA LEU A 3 3.77 52.49 6.77
C LEU A 3 4.58 52.86 8.05
N ILE A 4 4.21 53.91 8.74
CA ILE A 4 4.91 54.34 9.98
C ILE A 4 4.53 53.45 11.17
N LEU A 5 3.30 52.95 11.21
CA LEU A 5 2.83 52.05 12.25
C LEU A 5 3.46 50.63 12.15
N VAL A 6 3.72 50.14 10.94
CA VAL A 6 4.40 48.84 10.71
C VAL A 6 5.88 48.92 11.12
N ALA A 7 6.57 50.05 10.85
CA ALA A 7 7.95 50.25 11.25
C ALA A 7 8.11 50.29 12.77
N LEU A 8 7.18 50.91 13.49
CA LEU A 8 7.22 50.97 14.97
C LEU A 8 6.91 49.61 15.61
N ALA A 9 6.05 48.77 15.00
CA ALA A 9 5.76 47.41 15.48
C ALA A 9 6.98 46.47 15.31
N VAL A 10 7.75 46.60 14.24
CA VAL A 10 8.95 45.81 13.98
C VAL A 10 10.07 46.24 14.96
N LEU A 11 10.25 47.51 15.22
CA LEU A 11 11.24 47.97 16.19
C LEU A 11 10.91 47.57 17.62
N ALA A 12 9.63 47.56 18.01
CA ALA A 12 9.20 47.05 19.31
C ALA A 12 9.44 45.54 19.47
N PHE A 13 9.26 44.77 18.39
CA PHE A 13 9.51 43.32 18.40
C PHE A 13 11.01 42.98 18.61
N PHE A 14 11.90 43.73 17.97
CA PHE A 14 13.35 43.55 18.16
C PHE A 14 13.86 44.07 19.53
N TYR A 15 13.25 45.13 20.07
CA TYR A 15 13.59 45.66 21.39
C TYR A 15 13.19 44.68 22.52
N ILE A 16 12.04 44.02 22.40
CA ILE A 16 11.58 43.01 23.36
C ILE A 16 12.43 41.73 23.29
N LYS A 17 12.84 41.28 22.09
CA LYS A 17 13.78 40.15 21.96
C LYS A 17 15.17 40.43 22.52
N GLY A 18 15.66 41.65 22.43
CA GLY A 18 16.97 42.01 22.96
C GLY A 18 17.06 42.06 24.50
N LYS A 19 15.93 42.23 25.20
CA LYS A 19 15.89 42.23 26.69
C LYS A 19 15.72 40.86 27.35
N VAL A 20 15.31 39.85 26.60
CA VAL A 20 15.08 38.48 27.14
C VAL A 20 16.37 37.64 27.17
N PHE A 21 17.43 38.06 26.47
CA PHE A 21 18.71 37.33 26.42
C PHE A 21 19.86 37.93 27.30
N GLY A 22 19.55 38.81 28.21
CA GLY A 22 20.54 39.49 29.04
C GLY A 22 20.55 39.09 30.51
N HIS A 23 20.70 37.78 30.84
CA HIS A 23 21.22 37.26 32.12
C HIS A 23 21.40 35.74 32.02
N ILE A 24 22.50 35.32 31.40
CA ILE A 24 23.02 33.97 31.62
C ILE A 24 24.08 34.09 32.71
N SER A 25 23.72 33.72 33.94
CA SER A 25 24.68 33.44 34.98
C SER A 25 25.45 32.17 34.60
N VAL A 26 26.76 32.31 34.46
CA VAL A 26 27.65 31.15 34.27
C VAL A 26 27.68 30.39 35.60
N PHE A 27 27.02 29.24 35.62
CA PHE A 27 27.20 28.24 36.68
C PHE A 27 28.42 27.39 36.30
N GLU A 28 29.48 27.45 37.11
CA GLU A 28 30.53 26.45 37.04
C GLU A 28 30.01 25.10 37.51
N PRO A 29 30.21 24.02 36.77
CA PRO A 29 29.76 22.69 37.21
C PRO A 29 30.80 22.10 38.17
N ALA A 30 30.44 22.01 39.44
CA ALA A 30 31.13 21.12 40.36
C ALA A 30 30.72 19.67 40.03
N GLY A 31 31.70 18.85 39.68
CA GLY A 31 31.70 17.40 39.88
C GLY A 31 30.87 16.52 38.94
N GLY A 32 31.59 15.67 38.19
CA GLY A 32 31.13 14.38 37.78
C GLY A 32 30.10 14.36 36.62
N ILE A 33 30.59 14.48 35.37
CA ILE A 33 29.81 14.06 34.23
C ILE A 33 29.87 12.52 34.20
N ASP A 34 28.87 11.86 34.81
CA ASP A 34 28.53 10.51 34.38
C ASP A 34 28.21 10.57 32.90
N ARG A 35 29.12 10.02 32.07
CA ARG A 35 28.86 9.79 30.67
C ARG A 35 27.68 8.84 30.62
N VAL A 36 26.48 9.41 30.40
CA VAL A 36 25.38 8.62 29.86
C VAL A 36 25.93 8.04 28.56
N GLN A 37 26.28 6.75 28.61
CA GLN A 37 26.56 5.99 27.42
C GLN A 37 25.30 6.09 26.55
N GLY A 38 25.34 6.90 25.51
CA GLY A 38 24.30 6.93 24.52
C GLY A 38 24.16 5.49 24.02
N GLU A 39 23.04 4.86 24.31
CA GLU A 39 22.68 3.59 23.67
C GLU A 39 22.93 3.78 22.17
N LYS A 40 23.86 3.01 21.62
CA LYS A 40 24.01 2.91 20.17
C LYS A 40 22.70 2.37 19.65
N VAL A 41 21.82 3.23 19.15
CA VAL A 41 20.65 2.79 18.38
C VAL A 41 21.19 1.88 17.28
N ALA A 42 20.91 0.60 17.38
CA ALA A 42 21.38 -0.36 16.39
C ALA A 42 20.86 0.10 15.03
N ALA A 43 21.76 0.16 14.04
CA ALA A 43 21.39 0.58 12.70
C ALA A 43 20.29 -0.36 12.16
N LYS A 44 19.19 0.23 11.68
CA LYS A 44 18.11 -0.52 11.02
C LYS A 44 18.68 -1.26 9.81
N LYS A 45 18.43 -2.56 9.73
CA LYS A 45 18.85 -3.39 8.61
C LYS A 45 17.60 -3.94 7.93
N PRO A 46 17.47 -3.81 6.59
CA PRO A 46 16.40 -4.47 5.86
C PRO A 46 16.46 -5.99 6.08
N ILE A 47 15.33 -6.58 6.42
CA ILE A 47 15.15 -8.04 6.54
C ILE A 47 14.26 -8.59 5.43
N LEU A 48 13.43 -7.73 4.83
CA LEU A 48 12.55 -8.11 3.74
C LEU A 48 12.28 -6.88 2.87
N ARG A 49 12.24 -7.08 1.55
CA ARG A 49 11.81 -6.08 0.58
C ARG A 49 10.93 -6.73 -0.47
N PHE A 50 9.79 -6.13 -0.78
CA PHE A 50 8.91 -6.60 -1.84
C PHE A 50 8.38 -5.44 -2.66
N ALA A 51 7.99 -5.71 -3.91
CA ALA A 51 7.36 -4.73 -4.77
C ALA A 51 5.84 -4.91 -4.77
N LEU A 52 5.14 -3.81 -4.99
CA LEU A 52 3.70 -3.74 -5.21
C LEU A 52 3.47 -3.17 -6.60
N VAL A 53 2.77 -3.89 -7.45
CA VAL A 53 2.39 -3.46 -8.81
C VAL A 53 0.89 -3.63 -8.99
N ALA A 54 0.25 -2.71 -9.72
CA ALA A 54 -1.19 -2.69 -9.93
C ALA A 54 -1.53 -2.08 -11.30
N ASP A 55 -2.70 -2.40 -11.80
CA ASP A 55 -3.38 -1.66 -12.85
C ASP A 55 -2.49 -1.49 -14.10
N SER A 56 -2.03 -2.61 -14.67
CA SER A 56 -1.23 -2.59 -15.91
C SER A 56 -2.08 -2.57 -17.17
N GLU A 57 -3.35 -2.97 -17.10
CA GLU A 57 -4.38 -2.95 -18.15
C GLU A 57 -3.87 -3.38 -19.55
N ASN A 58 -2.95 -4.36 -19.60
CA ASN A 58 -2.20 -4.84 -20.78
C ASN A 58 -1.10 -3.88 -21.29
N ASP A 59 -0.71 -2.83 -20.58
CA ASP A 59 0.55 -2.14 -20.90
C ASP A 59 1.74 -3.01 -20.45
N ASN A 60 1.98 -4.05 -21.25
CA ASN A 60 3.03 -5.02 -20.95
C ASN A 60 4.44 -4.41 -21.03
N ASP A 61 4.65 -3.36 -21.80
CA ASP A 61 5.95 -2.69 -21.92
C ASP A 61 6.29 -1.93 -20.64
N LEU A 62 5.32 -1.22 -20.05
CA LEU A 62 5.50 -0.58 -18.75
C LEU A 62 5.59 -1.61 -17.63
N LEU A 63 4.81 -2.70 -17.68
CA LEU A 63 4.92 -3.78 -16.70
C LEU A 63 6.31 -4.43 -16.69
N VAL A 64 6.91 -4.68 -17.87
CA VAL A 64 8.30 -5.17 -17.98
C VAL A 64 9.26 -4.21 -17.30
N LYS A 65 9.17 -2.91 -17.57
CA LYS A 65 10.02 -1.89 -16.96
C LYS A 65 9.85 -1.84 -15.43
N ALA A 66 8.60 -1.91 -14.94
CA ALA A 66 8.30 -1.95 -13.50
C ALA A 66 8.98 -3.15 -12.82
N LEU A 67 8.84 -4.34 -13.41
CA LEU A 67 9.43 -5.57 -12.87
C LEU A 67 10.96 -5.54 -12.95
N ASP A 68 11.56 -5.00 -14.00
CA ASP A 68 13.00 -4.84 -14.13
C ASP A 68 13.56 -3.86 -13.08
N GLN A 69 12.87 -2.73 -12.85
CA GLN A 69 13.26 -1.77 -11.80
C GLN A 69 13.07 -2.38 -10.40
N ALA A 70 11.98 -3.11 -10.15
CA ALA A 70 11.77 -3.84 -8.91
C ALA A 70 12.89 -4.85 -8.66
N LYS A 71 13.25 -5.66 -9.66
CA LYS A 71 14.36 -6.60 -9.60
C LYS A 71 15.69 -5.91 -9.32
N GLY A 72 15.96 -4.79 -9.99
CA GLY A 72 17.15 -3.97 -9.77
C GLY A 72 17.23 -3.38 -8.36
N SER A 73 16.11 -3.16 -7.68
CA SER A 73 16.05 -2.69 -6.29
C SER A 73 16.25 -3.81 -5.24
N GLY A 74 16.39 -5.07 -5.67
CA GLY A 74 16.69 -6.21 -4.80
C GLY A 74 15.48 -6.67 -3.98
N VAL A 75 14.28 -6.66 -4.57
CA VAL A 75 13.09 -7.22 -3.92
C VAL A 75 13.16 -8.74 -3.84
N ASN A 76 12.59 -9.32 -2.78
CA ASN A 76 12.48 -10.75 -2.60
C ASN A 76 11.38 -11.35 -3.49
N PHE A 77 10.27 -10.62 -3.66
CA PHE A 77 9.12 -11.00 -4.48
C PHE A 77 8.28 -9.79 -4.86
N VAL A 78 7.27 -10.03 -5.69
CA VAL A 78 6.27 -9.04 -6.12
C VAL A 78 4.89 -9.47 -5.62
N ILE A 79 4.11 -8.53 -5.08
CA ILE A 79 2.67 -8.70 -4.86
C ILE A 79 1.95 -7.81 -5.87
N GLY A 80 1.08 -8.44 -6.63
CA GLY A 80 0.29 -7.76 -7.63
C GLY A 80 -1.16 -7.56 -7.18
N LEU A 81 -1.67 -6.36 -7.41
CA LEU A 81 -2.92 -5.87 -6.82
C LEU A 81 -4.08 -5.78 -7.82
N GLY A 82 -4.02 -6.51 -8.93
CA GLY A 82 -5.13 -6.64 -9.88
C GLY A 82 -5.08 -5.69 -11.08
N ASP A 83 -6.10 -5.79 -11.92
CA ASP A 83 -6.28 -5.09 -13.21
C ASP A 83 -5.09 -5.30 -14.17
N TRP A 84 -4.81 -6.58 -14.40
CA TRP A 84 -3.74 -7.02 -15.31
C TRP A 84 -4.10 -6.80 -16.76
N SER A 85 -5.39 -6.81 -17.06
CA SER A 85 -5.93 -6.77 -18.42
C SER A 85 -7.09 -5.79 -18.54
N SER A 86 -7.31 -5.29 -19.74
CA SER A 86 -8.37 -4.32 -19.99
C SER A 86 -9.77 -4.91 -19.85
N ILE A 87 -9.95 -6.22 -20.17
CA ILE A 87 -11.27 -6.88 -20.11
C ILE A 87 -11.22 -8.36 -19.67
N GLY A 88 -10.08 -8.91 -19.30
CA GLY A 88 -9.97 -10.26 -18.74
C GLY A 88 -10.10 -11.41 -19.75
N THR A 89 -9.79 -11.22 -21.05
CA THR A 89 -9.77 -12.35 -21.98
C THR A 89 -8.59 -13.29 -21.67
N VAL A 90 -8.75 -14.58 -22.03
CA VAL A 90 -7.68 -15.58 -21.87
C VAL A 90 -6.38 -15.12 -22.53
N ASP A 91 -6.44 -14.52 -23.72
CA ASP A 91 -5.26 -14.05 -24.44
C ASP A 91 -4.58 -12.88 -23.72
N GLN A 92 -5.35 -11.92 -23.21
CA GLN A 92 -4.82 -10.78 -22.45
C GLN A 92 -4.14 -11.26 -21.17
N LEU A 93 -4.80 -12.06 -20.35
CA LEU A 93 -4.26 -12.61 -19.12
C LEU A 93 -3.03 -13.50 -19.37
N THR A 94 -3.04 -14.30 -20.44
CA THR A 94 -1.87 -15.11 -20.86
C THR A 94 -0.67 -14.23 -21.20
N SER A 95 -0.90 -13.13 -21.94
CA SER A 95 0.15 -12.18 -22.29
C SER A 95 0.81 -11.58 -21.05
N VAL A 96 0.03 -11.13 -20.10
CA VAL A 96 0.53 -10.59 -18.82
C VAL A 96 1.27 -11.66 -18.01
N LYS A 97 0.71 -12.87 -17.92
CA LYS A 97 1.40 -13.97 -17.25
C LYS A 97 2.78 -14.23 -17.80
N GLN A 98 2.94 -14.16 -19.12
CA GLN A 98 4.25 -14.32 -19.77
C GLN A 98 5.25 -13.23 -19.36
N VAL A 99 4.80 -12.00 -19.09
CA VAL A 99 5.65 -10.92 -18.58
C VAL A 99 6.15 -11.27 -17.19
N PHE A 100 5.25 -11.65 -16.28
CA PHE A 100 5.64 -12.07 -14.93
C PHE A 100 6.60 -13.28 -14.94
N ASP A 101 6.28 -14.32 -15.71
CA ASP A 101 7.12 -15.52 -15.81
C ASP A 101 8.55 -15.20 -16.33
N LYS A 102 8.65 -14.30 -17.32
CA LYS A 102 9.95 -13.88 -17.89
C LYS A 102 10.76 -12.99 -16.95
N SER A 103 10.15 -12.29 -16.01
CA SER A 103 10.86 -11.43 -15.05
C SER A 103 11.86 -12.22 -14.20
N GLY A 104 11.57 -13.50 -13.94
CA GLY A 104 12.33 -14.36 -13.05
C GLY A 104 12.18 -13.98 -11.57
N LEU A 105 11.22 -13.13 -11.22
CA LEU A 105 10.84 -12.81 -9.84
C LEU A 105 9.79 -13.82 -9.34
N THR A 106 9.83 -14.14 -8.06
CA THR A 106 8.67 -14.74 -7.39
C THR A 106 7.55 -13.72 -7.33
N TYR A 107 6.32 -14.12 -7.66
CA TYR A 107 5.18 -13.21 -7.62
C TYR A 107 3.93 -13.86 -7.06
N TYR A 108 3.06 -13.06 -6.47
CA TYR A 108 1.76 -13.41 -5.93
C TYR A 108 0.75 -12.37 -6.42
N LEU A 109 -0.28 -12.79 -7.16
CA LEU A 109 -1.22 -11.89 -7.82
C LEU A 109 -2.63 -12.10 -7.30
N THR A 110 -3.36 -10.99 -7.08
CA THR A 110 -4.82 -11.01 -7.00
C THR A 110 -5.42 -10.52 -8.31
N SER A 111 -6.71 -10.74 -8.52
CA SER A 111 -7.48 -10.22 -9.65
C SER A 111 -7.93 -8.79 -9.39
N GLY A 112 -8.15 -8.02 -10.46
CA GLY A 112 -8.90 -6.79 -10.45
C GLY A 112 -10.25 -6.95 -11.14
N ASP A 113 -11.09 -5.94 -11.11
CA ASP A 113 -12.44 -6.06 -11.67
C ASP A 113 -12.47 -6.12 -13.21
N HIS A 114 -11.50 -5.48 -13.88
CA HIS A 114 -11.30 -5.60 -15.32
C HIS A 114 -10.94 -7.03 -15.73
N ASP A 115 -10.20 -7.77 -14.93
CA ASP A 115 -9.83 -9.16 -15.20
C ASP A 115 -11.03 -10.13 -15.22
N LEU A 116 -12.19 -9.67 -14.73
CA LEU A 116 -13.41 -10.45 -14.60
C LEU A 116 -14.44 -10.19 -15.74
N TRP A 117 -14.27 -9.13 -16.52
CA TRP A 117 -15.32 -8.66 -17.44
C TRP A 117 -15.68 -9.67 -18.52
N ASP A 118 -14.71 -10.27 -19.21
CA ASP A 118 -14.98 -11.19 -20.30
C ASP A 118 -15.73 -12.43 -19.82
N SER A 119 -15.29 -13.08 -18.75
CA SER A 119 -15.97 -14.25 -18.17
C SER A 119 -17.40 -13.90 -17.76
N ARG A 120 -17.56 -12.79 -17.04
CA ARG A 120 -18.88 -12.30 -16.57
C ARG A 120 -19.82 -12.00 -17.74
N ASN A 121 -19.33 -11.31 -18.78
CA ASN A 121 -20.14 -10.94 -19.95
C ASN A 121 -20.61 -12.15 -20.78
N ARG A 122 -19.86 -13.25 -20.73
CA ARG A 122 -20.28 -14.53 -21.34
C ARG A 122 -21.26 -15.32 -20.46
N GLY A 123 -21.50 -14.89 -19.21
CA GLY A 123 -22.36 -15.59 -18.25
C GLY A 123 -21.65 -16.73 -17.50
N ASP A 124 -20.33 -16.79 -17.54
CA ASP A 124 -19.50 -17.71 -16.77
C ASP A 124 -19.32 -17.20 -15.31
N ASP A 125 -18.71 -18.03 -14.46
CA ASP A 125 -18.17 -17.51 -13.18
C ASP A 125 -17.15 -16.42 -13.49
N ALA A 126 -17.23 -15.30 -12.79
CA ALA A 126 -16.43 -14.11 -13.10
C ALA A 126 -14.91 -14.39 -13.08
N LEU A 127 -14.46 -15.29 -12.22
CA LEU A 127 -13.06 -15.67 -12.10
C LEU A 127 -12.61 -16.78 -13.07
N THR A 128 -13.46 -17.24 -13.99
CA THR A 128 -13.15 -18.40 -14.86
C THR A 128 -11.82 -18.22 -15.61
N ASN A 129 -11.67 -17.15 -16.37
CA ASN A 129 -10.46 -16.89 -17.14
C ASN A 129 -9.25 -16.64 -16.24
N TYR A 130 -9.43 -15.83 -15.18
CA TYR A 130 -8.35 -15.55 -14.23
C TYR A 130 -7.81 -16.85 -13.60
N LYS A 131 -8.68 -17.67 -13.07
CA LYS A 131 -8.29 -18.95 -12.45
C LYS A 131 -7.65 -19.93 -13.42
N GLN A 132 -8.07 -19.92 -14.68
CA GLN A 132 -7.44 -20.73 -15.73
C GLN A 132 -5.98 -20.37 -15.94
N ILE A 133 -5.62 -19.08 -15.86
CA ILE A 133 -4.29 -18.57 -16.19
C ILE A 133 -3.40 -18.44 -14.95
N PHE A 134 -3.90 -17.87 -13.85
CA PHE A 134 -3.12 -17.53 -12.65
C PHE A 134 -3.39 -18.45 -11.46
N GLY A 135 -4.49 -19.21 -11.47
CA GLY A 135 -4.94 -19.97 -10.30
C GLY A 135 -5.79 -19.13 -9.36
N GLN A 136 -5.77 -19.44 -8.07
CA GLN A 136 -6.57 -18.71 -7.08
C GLN A 136 -6.06 -17.28 -6.89
N PRO A 137 -6.96 -16.28 -6.83
CA PRO A 137 -6.60 -14.88 -6.63
C PRO A 137 -6.25 -14.54 -5.18
N SER A 138 -6.57 -15.42 -4.25
CA SER A 138 -6.32 -15.24 -2.81
C SER A 138 -5.20 -16.15 -2.34
N ARG A 139 -4.46 -15.68 -1.34
CA ARG A 139 -3.37 -16.44 -0.73
C ARG A 139 -2.99 -15.89 0.63
N ASP A 140 -2.56 -16.77 1.53
CA ASP A 140 -1.82 -16.36 2.72
C ASP A 140 -0.47 -17.08 2.81
N PHE A 141 0.53 -16.38 3.32
CA PHE A 141 1.85 -16.93 3.60
C PHE A 141 2.58 -16.08 4.65
N GLU A 142 3.65 -16.62 5.20
CA GLU A 142 4.51 -15.92 6.15
C GLU A 142 5.96 -15.91 5.64
N GLU A 143 6.62 -14.76 5.74
CA GLU A 143 8.03 -14.58 5.40
C GLU A 143 8.68 -13.64 6.42
N ASN A 144 9.80 -14.08 7.05
CA ASN A 144 10.52 -13.28 8.06
C ASN A 144 9.65 -12.75 9.21
N GLU A 145 8.74 -13.57 9.75
CA GLU A 145 7.77 -13.21 10.80
C GLU A 145 6.77 -12.09 10.37
N VAL A 146 6.61 -11.88 9.06
CA VAL A 146 5.58 -11.01 8.47
C VAL A 146 4.53 -11.90 7.81
N GLN A 147 3.27 -11.72 8.19
CA GLN A 147 2.13 -12.39 7.57
C GLN A 147 1.62 -11.55 6.39
N PHE A 148 1.38 -12.22 5.27
CA PHE A 148 0.82 -11.67 4.05
C PHE A 148 -0.54 -12.31 3.79
N VAL A 149 -1.60 -11.51 3.74
CA VAL A 149 -2.98 -11.97 3.49
C VAL A 149 -3.49 -11.27 2.23
N ILE A 150 -3.53 -11.99 1.11
CA ILE A 150 -4.02 -11.50 -0.18
C ILE A 150 -5.46 -11.93 -0.32
N VAL A 151 -6.36 -10.97 -0.54
CA VAL A 151 -7.82 -11.13 -0.53
C VAL A 151 -8.38 -10.75 -1.90
N ASP A 152 -9.20 -11.61 -2.46
CA ASP A 152 -9.98 -11.27 -3.66
C ASP A 152 -11.24 -10.47 -3.27
N ASN A 153 -11.28 -9.21 -3.65
CA ASN A 153 -12.43 -8.33 -3.53
C ASN A 153 -12.80 -7.63 -4.85
N SER A 154 -12.36 -8.22 -5.97
CA SER A 154 -12.47 -7.65 -7.30
C SER A 154 -13.87 -7.70 -7.91
N ASP A 155 -14.78 -8.59 -7.41
CA ASP A 155 -16.14 -8.65 -7.93
C ASP A 155 -16.99 -7.47 -7.42
N ILE A 156 -17.21 -6.48 -8.27
CA ILE A 156 -17.99 -5.25 -7.94
C ILE A 156 -19.47 -5.53 -7.62
N TYR A 157 -19.99 -6.71 -7.97
CA TYR A 157 -21.38 -7.11 -7.72
C TYR A 157 -21.54 -8.00 -6.49
N LYS A 158 -20.54 -8.84 -6.18
CA LYS A 158 -20.59 -9.81 -5.09
C LYS A 158 -19.61 -9.47 -3.95
N GLY A 159 -18.57 -8.72 -4.24
CA GLY A 159 -17.50 -8.41 -3.28
C GLY A 159 -16.70 -9.66 -2.92
N ILE A 160 -16.36 -9.81 -1.65
CA ILE A 160 -15.64 -10.95 -1.08
C ILE A 160 -16.60 -12.12 -0.96
N SER A 161 -16.24 -13.29 -1.49
CA SER A 161 -17.08 -14.49 -1.40
C SER A 161 -17.23 -14.97 0.06
N PRO A 162 -18.31 -15.73 0.39
CA PRO A 162 -18.48 -16.26 1.74
C PRO A 162 -17.33 -17.17 2.20
N GLU A 163 -16.77 -17.96 1.29
CA GLU A 163 -15.64 -18.85 1.53
C GLU A 163 -14.38 -18.04 1.84
N GLU A 164 -14.07 -17.07 1.00
CA GLU A 164 -12.96 -16.12 1.17
C GLU A 164 -13.09 -15.36 2.48
N TRP A 165 -14.30 -14.89 2.82
CA TRP A 165 -14.57 -14.19 4.05
C TRP A 165 -14.26 -15.01 5.30
N GLN A 166 -14.60 -16.31 5.29
CA GLN A 166 -14.28 -17.22 6.39
C GLN A 166 -12.76 -17.38 6.56
N GLU A 167 -12.03 -17.54 5.45
CA GLU A 167 -10.58 -17.68 5.45
C GLU A 167 -9.90 -16.43 5.97
N VAL A 168 -10.21 -15.27 5.42
CA VAL A 168 -9.64 -13.97 5.83
C VAL A 168 -9.90 -13.70 7.31
N ASN A 169 -11.14 -13.91 7.77
CA ASN A 169 -11.51 -13.73 9.18
C ASN A 169 -10.74 -14.68 10.11
N SER A 170 -10.54 -15.93 9.71
CA SER A 170 -9.74 -16.89 10.45
C SER A 170 -8.27 -16.47 10.52
N LYS A 171 -7.69 -16.07 9.38
CA LYS A 171 -6.28 -15.68 9.27
C LYS A 171 -5.98 -14.43 10.09
N LEU A 172 -6.79 -13.40 9.95
CA LEU A 172 -6.59 -12.13 10.67
C LEU A 172 -6.82 -12.27 12.19
N LYS A 173 -7.63 -13.20 12.64
CA LYS A 173 -7.83 -13.45 14.09
C LYS A 173 -6.78 -14.34 14.71
N SER A 174 -6.07 -15.14 13.92
CA SER A 174 -5.07 -16.10 14.43
C SER A 174 -3.64 -15.58 14.41
N GLN A 175 -3.44 -14.27 14.31
CA GLN A 175 -2.13 -13.63 14.15
C GLN A 175 -1.10 -14.09 15.19
N LYS A 176 0.04 -14.56 14.72
CA LYS A 176 1.23 -14.87 15.51
C LYS A 176 2.47 -14.13 15.01
N ALA A 177 2.40 -13.58 13.81
CA ALA A 177 3.47 -12.82 13.19
C ALA A 177 3.72 -11.47 13.90
N LYS A 178 4.88 -10.89 13.66
CA LYS A 178 5.26 -9.56 14.19
C LYS A 178 4.58 -8.43 13.43
N LEU A 179 4.32 -8.63 12.15
CA LEU A 179 3.56 -7.74 11.30
C LEU A 179 2.53 -8.53 10.50
N THR A 180 1.41 -7.91 10.21
CA THR A 180 0.38 -8.44 9.31
C THR A 180 0.03 -7.42 8.26
N PHE A 181 0.28 -7.77 7.00
CA PHE A 181 -0.07 -6.99 5.84
C PHE A 181 -1.23 -7.63 5.08
N VAL A 182 -2.21 -6.81 4.69
CA VAL A 182 -3.39 -7.24 3.95
C VAL A 182 -3.36 -6.56 2.58
N PHE A 183 -3.70 -7.31 1.54
CA PHE A 183 -3.66 -6.87 0.15
C PHE A 183 -4.98 -7.20 -0.52
N ALA A 184 -5.51 -6.28 -1.30
CA ALA A 184 -6.67 -6.51 -2.15
C ALA A 184 -6.63 -5.54 -3.34
N HIS A 185 -7.45 -5.75 -4.35
CA HIS A 185 -7.52 -4.83 -5.47
C HIS A 185 -8.20 -3.52 -5.08
N LYS A 186 -9.45 -3.57 -4.60
CA LYS A 186 -10.22 -2.37 -4.25
C LYS A 186 -10.01 -1.95 -2.80
N THR A 187 -9.72 -0.65 -2.59
CA THR A 187 -9.66 -0.12 -1.23
C THR A 187 -11.07 -0.07 -0.60
N PRO A 188 -11.26 -0.55 0.64
CA PRO A 188 -12.56 -0.47 1.31
C PRO A 188 -12.89 0.93 1.84
N PHE A 189 -11.91 1.84 1.87
CA PHE A 189 -12.06 3.21 2.36
C PHE A 189 -11.00 4.11 1.75
N HIS A 190 -11.41 5.35 1.40
CA HIS A 190 -10.49 6.44 1.09
C HIS A 190 -11.06 7.75 1.64
N PRO A 191 -10.24 8.65 2.23
CA PRO A 191 -10.75 9.86 2.90
C PRO A 191 -11.34 10.91 1.96
N GLN A 192 -11.03 10.86 0.66
CA GLN A 192 -11.42 11.88 -0.33
C GLN A 192 -12.04 11.29 -1.60
N SER A 193 -11.71 10.05 -1.99
CA SER A 193 -12.27 9.39 -3.16
C SER A 193 -13.55 8.64 -2.81
N GLY A 194 -14.57 8.74 -3.67
CA GLY A 194 -15.75 7.88 -3.64
C GLY A 194 -15.55 6.57 -4.40
N HIS A 195 -14.48 6.46 -5.20
CA HIS A 195 -14.13 5.24 -5.92
C HIS A 195 -13.49 4.25 -4.94
N VAL A 196 -14.32 3.44 -4.31
CA VAL A 196 -13.93 2.47 -3.28
C VAL A 196 -14.76 1.20 -3.42
N MET A 197 -14.38 0.15 -2.76
CA MET A 197 -15.15 -1.10 -2.73
C MET A 197 -16.64 -0.83 -2.39
N GLY A 198 -17.52 -1.18 -3.32
CA GLY A 198 -18.98 -1.07 -3.15
C GLY A 198 -19.56 0.30 -3.47
N GLU A 199 -18.86 1.18 -4.19
CA GLU A 199 -19.34 2.52 -4.58
C GLU A 199 -20.73 2.49 -5.26
N ASP A 200 -20.98 1.48 -6.10
CA ASP A 200 -22.25 1.33 -6.85
C ASP A 200 -23.13 0.19 -6.32
N ASN A 201 -22.74 -0.47 -5.22
CA ASN A 201 -23.46 -1.62 -4.68
C ASN A 201 -23.51 -1.59 -3.14
N ALA A 202 -24.72 -1.35 -2.60
CA ALA A 202 -24.93 -1.19 -1.17
C ALA A 202 -24.56 -2.44 -0.34
N GLU A 203 -24.73 -3.67 -0.89
CA GLU A 203 -24.34 -4.88 -0.18
C GLU A 203 -22.81 -5.06 -0.14
N VAL A 204 -22.14 -4.72 -1.25
CA VAL A 204 -20.66 -4.70 -1.29
C VAL A 204 -20.09 -3.58 -0.41
N ALA A 205 -20.76 -2.42 -0.33
CA ALA A 205 -20.38 -1.35 0.59
C ALA A 205 -20.48 -1.77 2.07
N LYS A 206 -21.46 -2.61 2.43
CA LYS A 206 -21.51 -3.20 3.79
C LYS A 206 -20.34 -4.15 4.04
N GLN A 207 -19.98 -4.95 3.04
CA GLN A 207 -18.79 -5.82 3.14
C GLN A 207 -17.52 -5.00 3.27
N ALA A 208 -17.37 -3.88 2.53
CA ALA A 208 -16.23 -2.99 2.63
C ALA A 208 -16.06 -2.46 4.06
N LYS A 209 -17.16 -2.02 4.68
CA LYS A 209 -17.15 -1.62 6.09
C LYS A 209 -16.75 -2.76 7.03
N GLN A 210 -17.32 -3.96 6.85
CA GLN A 210 -16.98 -5.14 7.66
C GLN A 210 -15.51 -5.53 7.49
N PHE A 211 -14.97 -5.42 6.29
CA PHE A 211 -13.57 -5.72 6.00
C PHE A 211 -12.64 -4.71 6.69
N MET A 212 -12.98 -3.43 6.66
CA MET A 212 -12.25 -2.42 7.42
C MET A 212 -12.30 -2.69 8.92
N ASP A 213 -13.50 -2.92 9.47
CA ASP A 213 -13.70 -3.23 10.90
C ASP A 213 -12.90 -4.49 11.32
N LEU A 214 -12.82 -5.50 10.45
CA LEU A 214 -12.02 -6.71 10.68
C LEU A 214 -10.53 -6.39 10.74
N MET A 215 -9.98 -5.64 9.78
CA MET A 215 -8.58 -5.23 9.78
C MET A 215 -8.21 -4.40 11.01
N GLU A 216 -9.06 -3.46 11.40
CA GLU A 216 -8.84 -2.63 12.60
C GLU A 216 -8.89 -3.46 13.90
N SER A 217 -9.88 -4.35 14.04
CA SER A 217 -10.04 -5.19 15.24
C SER A 217 -8.96 -6.25 15.36
N SER A 218 -8.44 -6.75 14.26
CA SER A 218 -7.30 -7.69 14.22
C SER A 218 -5.94 -6.99 14.29
N LYS A 219 -5.91 -5.65 14.27
CA LYS A 219 -4.68 -4.84 14.30
C LYS A 219 -3.74 -5.15 13.14
N ALA A 220 -4.28 -5.25 11.91
CA ALA A 220 -3.45 -5.29 10.72
C ALA A 220 -2.54 -4.04 10.67
N ASP A 221 -1.25 -4.23 10.39
CA ASP A 221 -0.26 -3.15 10.39
C ASP A 221 -0.35 -2.30 9.12
N GLY A 222 -0.67 -2.92 7.99
CA GLY A 222 -0.81 -2.26 6.71
C GLY A 222 -1.86 -2.91 5.82
N PHE A 223 -2.54 -2.08 5.02
CA PHE A 223 -3.39 -2.50 3.92
C PHE A 223 -2.93 -1.85 2.62
N PHE A 224 -2.88 -2.62 1.54
CA PHE A 224 -2.39 -2.19 0.23
C PHE A 224 -3.40 -2.52 -0.86
N SER A 225 -3.68 -1.56 -1.75
CA SER A 225 -4.61 -1.75 -2.86
C SER A 225 -4.14 -1.06 -4.14
N GLY A 226 -4.70 -1.45 -5.30
CA GLY A 226 -4.67 -0.78 -6.58
C GLY A 226 -5.92 0.07 -6.83
N ASP A 227 -6.51 -0.06 -8.02
CA ASP A 227 -7.82 0.45 -8.46
C ASP A 227 -7.91 1.99 -8.59
N LEU A 228 -7.26 2.75 -7.74
CA LEU A 228 -7.34 4.21 -7.74
C LEU A 228 -6.38 4.90 -8.74
N HIS A 229 -5.47 4.16 -9.34
CA HIS A 229 -4.46 4.62 -10.30
C HIS A 229 -3.52 5.72 -9.78
N PHE A 230 -3.53 6.02 -8.49
CA PHE A 230 -2.60 6.99 -7.89
C PHE A 230 -2.04 6.49 -6.57
N PHE A 231 -0.79 6.86 -6.29
CA PHE A 231 -0.16 6.57 -5.02
C PHE A 231 -0.67 7.53 -3.94
N ALA A 232 -1.13 6.96 -2.82
CA ALA A 232 -1.46 7.71 -1.62
C ALA A 232 -1.27 6.87 -0.36
N GLU A 233 -0.83 7.51 0.72
CA GLU A 233 -0.77 6.92 2.05
C GLU A 233 -1.72 7.67 2.98
N TYR A 234 -2.54 6.93 3.71
CA TYR A 234 -3.49 7.46 4.66
C TYR A 234 -3.76 6.44 5.77
N LYS A 235 -4.68 6.73 6.67
CA LYS A 235 -5.05 5.83 7.75
C LYS A 235 -6.52 5.45 7.65
N SER A 236 -6.84 4.28 8.20
CA SER A 236 -8.21 3.84 8.41
C SER A 236 -9.01 4.84 9.28
N PRO A 237 -10.35 4.76 9.31
CA PRO A 237 -11.19 5.65 10.12
C PRO A 237 -10.81 5.70 11.61
N SER A 238 -10.39 4.59 12.20
CA SER A 238 -9.89 4.56 13.59
C SER A 238 -8.44 5.07 13.75
N GLY A 239 -7.71 5.23 12.65
CA GLY A 239 -6.29 5.61 12.64
C GLY A 239 -5.32 4.47 12.94
N ASN A 240 -5.79 3.24 13.12
CA ASN A 240 -4.98 2.10 13.57
C ASN A 240 -4.29 1.36 12.42
N VAL A 241 -4.89 1.30 11.24
CA VAL A 241 -4.32 0.64 10.05
C VAL A 241 -3.74 1.69 9.11
N LYS A 242 -2.49 1.51 8.69
CA LYS A 242 -1.92 2.30 7.59
C LYS A 242 -2.42 1.75 6.27
N ILE A 243 -2.89 2.62 5.39
CA ILE A 243 -3.41 2.24 4.08
C ILE A 243 -2.56 2.90 3.01
N THR A 244 -2.19 2.14 2.00
CA THR A 244 -1.48 2.62 0.81
C THR A 244 -2.25 2.18 -0.43
N THR A 245 -2.68 3.13 -1.25
CA THR A 245 -3.04 2.84 -2.64
C THR A 245 -1.81 2.95 -3.50
N VAL A 246 -1.58 1.97 -4.35
CA VAL A 246 -0.44 1.93 -5.28
C VAL A 246 -0.87 2.58 -6.58
N GLY A 247 -0.01 3.41 -7.15
CA GLY A 247 -0.30 4.01 -8.45
C GLY A 247 -0.23 2.99 -9.58
N ALA A 248 -0.94 3.25 -10.66
CA ALA A 248 -1.03 2.36 -11.81
C ALA A 248 0.29 2.22 -12.56
N VAL A 249 0.56 1.02 -13.06
CA VAL A 249 1.61 0.77 -14.05
C VAL A 249 1.24 1.39 -15.40
N ASP A 250 -0.04 1.31 -15.78
CA ASP A 250 -0.56 1.95 -16.97
C ASP A 250 -0.46 3.48 -16.92
N SER A 251 -0.37 4.10 -18.08
CA SER A 251 -0.37 5.56 -18.23
C SER A 251 -1.77 6.17 -18.31
N ASP A 252 -2.80 5.38 -18.63
CA ASP A 252 -4.17 5.88 -18.75
C ASP A 252 -4.79 6.21 -17.39
N ARG A 253 -5.60 7.27 -17.31
CA ARG A 253 -6.23 7.77 -16.07
C ARG A 253 -5.25 7.99 -14.90
N ASN A 254 -3.95 7.98 -15.15
CA ASN A 254 -2.88 8.08 -14.16
C ASN A 254 -2.25 9.48 -14.17
N PHE A 255 -2.79 10.42 -13.40
CA PHE A 255 -2.31 11.80 -13.35
C PHE A 255 -0.91 11.95 -12.71
N GLN A 256 -0.43 10.94 -11.98
CA GLN A 256 0.92 10.92 -11.41
C GLN A 256 1.94 10.29 -12.37
N GLY A 257 1.48 9.68 -13.47
CA GLY A 257 2.29 8.89 -14.40
C GLY A 257 2.60 7.48 -13.90
N PRO A 258 3.07 6.58 -14.80
CA PRO A 258 3.32 5.18 -14.52
C PRO A 258 4.22 4.95 -13.32
N ARG A 259 3.78 4.09 -12.39
CA ARG A 259 4.50 3.86 -11.12
C ARG A 259 4.21 2.50 -10.50
N PHE A 260 5.01 2.14 -9.56
CA PHE A 260 4.83 1.00 -8.66
C PHE A 260 5.34 1.40 -7.26
N ALA A 261 5.23 0.52 -6.27
CA ALA A 261 5.80 0.80 -4.96
C ALA A 261 6.75 -0.31 -4.50
N THR A 262 7.67 0.02 -3.59
CA THR A 262 8.44 -0.97 -2.86
C THR A 262 8.22 -0.82 -1.36
N VAL A 263 8.10 -1.94 -0.66
CA VAL A 263 8.01 -1.96 0.79
C VAL A 263 9.27 -2.57 1.36
N THR A 264 9.87 -1.91 2.34
CA THR A 264 11.04 -2.42 3.07
C THR A 264 10.64 -2.62 4.52
N VAL A 265 10.86 -3.84 5.04
CA VAL A 265 10.72 -4.17 6.45
C VAL A 265 12.10 -4.30 7.07
N TYR A 266 12.28 -3.71 8.25
CA TYR A 266 13.55 -3.69 8.97
C TYR A 266 13.58 -4.68 10.13
N ASN A 267 14.74 -4.94 10.67
CA ASN A 267 14.99 -5.88 11.76
C ASN A 267 14.33 -5.48 13.11
N ASP A 268 13.83 -4.25 13.22
CA ASP A 268 13.00 -3.77 14.35
C ASP A 268 11.49 -3.84 14.04
N TYR A 269 11.12 -4.49 12.93
CA TYR A 269 9.77 -4.58 12.38
C TYR A 269 9.12 -3.23 12.04
N SER A 270 9.88 -2.14 12.03
CA SER A 270 9.43 -0.94 11.33
C SER A 270 9.44 -1.18 9.82
N TRP A 271 8.59 -0.47 9.10
CA TRP A 271 8.50 -0.58 7.65
C TRP A 271 8.20 0.75 6.99
N GLU A 272 8.55 0.84 5.72
CA GLU A 272 8.32 2.01 4.88
C GLU A 272 7.89 1.60 3.48
N VAL A 273 7.16 2.48 2.82
CA VAL A 273 6.76 2.36 1.42
C VAL A 273 7.45 3.45 0.62
N ASN A 274 8.00 3.08 -0.52
CA ASN A 274 8.58 4.02 -1.46
C ASN A 274 7.77 3.96 -2.76
N ASP A 275 7.23 5.10 -3.17
CA ASP A 275 6.63 5.32 -4.46
C ASP A 275 7.71 5.46 -5.53
N VAL A 276 7.62 4.69 -6.63
CA VAL A 276 8.65 4.59 -7.66
C VAL A 276 8.06 4.89 -9.03
N GLU A 277 8.54 5.93 -9.68
CA GLU A 277 8.21 6.25 -11.08
C GLU A 277 8.85 5.23 -12.03
N ILE A 278 8.07 4.71 -13.00
CA ILE A 278 8.57 3.82 -14.05
C ILE A 278 9.26 4.64 -15.12
N ARG A 279 10.49 4.26 -15.49
CA ARG A 279 11.34 4.99 -16.45
C ARG A 279 11.68 4.17 -17.67
#